data_3e4abebd4029f05614a128a3dd04c965
#
_entry.id   3e4abebd4029f05614a128a3dd04c965
#
_cell.length_a   1.000
_cell.length_b   1.000
_cell.length_c   1.000
_cell.angle_alpha   90.00
_cell.angle_beta   90.00
_cell.angle_gamma   90.00
#
_symmetry.space_group_name_H-M   'P 1'
#
loop_
_entity.id
_entity.type
_entity.pdbx_description
1 polymer ?
#
loop_
_entity_poly.entity_id
_entity_poly.type
_entity_poly.pdbx_seq_one_letter_code
_entity_poly.pdbx_strand_id
1 'polypeptide(L)'
;MKHRLLILGTLGEFEQLVQKAREKGYYTIVCDGYPDGPARKFADEAFQIPVTDTERIACLCREKEIDGIITSFSDLLLECMVKIADRAGIPCYLKPEQLPWYRDKSATRALLTELGLPTPGFRKIPIAYFKDRSKRTQLKELLEGLRYPVVSKPLDKYGSRGIYISEDLEELINGAEKTAGFSDMPEILVEEYNDGYEFNMMTWVRHGKVHVISIADREKTFVAKGEIPISTRNVY
;
A
#
# COMPACT_ATOMS: atom_id res chain seq x y z
N MET A 1 2.51 -22.82 -27.94
CA MET A 1 1.55 -22.83 -26.79
C MET A 1 1.27 -21.38 -26.41
N LYS A 2 0.07 -21.09 -25.89
CA LYS A 2 -0.23 -19.75 -25.32
C LYS A 2 0.46 -19.65 -23.97
N HIS A 3 1.06 -18.49 -23.68
CA HIS A 3 1.54 -18.19 -22.34
C HIS A 3 0.39 -18.16 -21.34
N ARG A 4 0.60 -18.73 -20.16
CA ARG A 4 -0.39 -18.88 -19.09
C ARG A 4 -0.19 -17.80 -18.04
N LEU A 5 -1.20 -16.96 -17.86
CA LEU A 5 -1.15 -15.81 -16.96
C LEU A 5 -2.12 -16.01 -15.80
N LEU A 6 -1.57 -15.99 -14.57
CA LEU A 6 -2.38 -15.93 -13.35
C LEU A 6 -2.73 -14.48 -13.02
N ILE A 7 -3.99 -14.20 -12.82
CA ILE A 7 -4.50 -12.91 -12.36
C ILE A 7 -5.07 -13.11 -10.95
N LEU A 8 -4.49 -12.44 -9.95
CA LEU A 8 -5.00 -12.46 -8.59
C LEU A 8 -6.05 -11.38 -8.43
N GLY A 9 -7.26 -11.79 -8.06
CA GLY A 9 -8.43 -10.94 -7.91
C GLY A 9 -9.49 -11.26 -8.95
N THR A 10 -10.77 -11.17 -8.55
CA THR A 10 -11.92 -11.50 -9.40
C THR A 10 -13.04 -10.48 -9.35
N LEU A 11 -12.88 -9.38 -8.60
CA LEU A 11 -13.88 -8.32 -8.52
C LEU A 11 -14.03 -7.57 -9.86
N GLY A 12 -15.01 -6.68 -9.97
CA GLY A 12 -15.39 -6.01 -11.22
C GLY A 12 -14.25 -5.26 -11.90
N GLU A 13 -13.37 -4.64 -11.13
CA GLU A 13 -12.19 -3.94 -11.64
C GLU A 13 -11.19 -4.83 -12.38
N PHE A 14 -11.25 -6.15 -12.17
CA PHE A 14 -10.39 -7.12 -12.87
C PHE A 14 -10.97 -7.60 -14.21
N GLU A 15 -12.23 -7.34 -14.50
CA GLU A 15 -12.87 -7.79 -15.76
C GLU A 15 -12.08 -7.30 -16.98
N GLN A 16 -11.77 -6.01 -17.03
CA GLN A 16 -11.00 -5.43 -18.14
C GLN A 16 -9.58 -6.00 -18.23
N LEU A 17 -8.93 -6.27 -17.10
CA LEU A 17 -7.59 -6.85 -17.07
C LEU A 17 -7.59 -8.25 -17.70
N VAL A 18 -8.57 -9.09 -17.34
CA VAL A 18 -8.72 -10.44 -17.91
C VAL A 18 -8.99 -10.36 -19.40
N GLN A 19 -9.92 -9.51 -19.82
CA GLN A 19 -10.26 -9.34 -21.25
C GLN A 19 -9.05 -8.88 -22.07
N LYS A 20 -8.31 -7.88 -21.57
CA LYS A 20 -7.08 -7.39 -22.22
C LYS A 20 -5.99 -8.46 -22.31
N ALA A 21 -5.81 -9.27 -21.28
CA ALA A 21 -4.89 -10.39 -21.32
C ALA A 21 -5.26 -11.41 -22.41
N ARG A 22 -6.54 -11.73 -22.53
CA ARG A 22 -7.05 -12.63 -23.59
C ARG A 22 -6.88 -12.04 -24.99
N GLU A 23 -7.20 -10.76 -25.17
CA GLU A 23 -6.98 -10.05 -26.45
C GLU A 23 -5.52 -10.10 -26.89
N LYS A 24 -4.58 -10.10 -25.92
CA LYS A 24 -3.13 -10.27 -26.16
C LYS A 24 -2.70 -11.72 -26.38
N GLY A 25 -3.63 -12.66 -26.36
CA GLY A 25 -3.37 -14.08 -26.66
C GLY A 25 -2.92 -14.91 -25.46
N TYR A 26 -2.97 -14.39 -24.23
CA TYR A 26 -2.69 -15.19 -23.03
C TYR A 26 -3.82 -16.20 -22.74
N TYR A 27 -3.45 -17.34 -22.18
CA TYR A 27 -4.39 -18.21 -21.48
C TYR A 27 -4.53 -17.70 -20.05
N THR A 28 -5.72 -17.27 -19.68
CA THR A 28 -5.97 -16.54 -18.44
C THR A 28 -6.54 -17.43 -17.35
N ILE A 29 -5.93 -17.36 -16.18
CA ILE A 29 -6.36 -18.06 -14.98
C ILE A 29 -6.60 -17.01 -13.90
N VAL A 30 -7.78 -17.00 -13.27
CA VAL A 30 -8.07 -16.11 -12.15
C VAL A 30 -8.13 -16.89 -10.84
N CYS A 31 -7.68 -16.26 -9.75
CA CYS A 31 -7.72 -16.86 -8.42
C CYS A 31 -8.13 -15.81 -7.38
N ASP A 32 -9.12 -16.15 -6.54
CA ASP A 32 -9.59 -15.32 -5.44
C ASP A 32 -10.41 -16.17 -4.46
N GLY A 33 -10.54 -15.71 -3.21
CA GLY A 33 -11.40 -16.31 -2.20
C GLY A 33 -12.91 -16.15 -2.49
N TYR A 34 -13.28 -15.14 -3.27
CA TYR A 34 -14.69 -14.89 -3.61
C TYR A 34 -15.22 -15.91 -4.62
N PRO A 35 -16.35 -16.59 -4.31
CA PRO A 35 -16.93 -17.60 -5.21
C PRO A 35 -17.51 -16.97 -6.48
N ASP A 36 -18.07 -15.76 -6.37
CA ASP A 36 -18.90 -15.10 -7.41
C ASP A 36 -18.24 -13.86 -8.01
N GLY A 37 -16.92 -13.77 -7.94
CA GLY A 37 -16.20 -12.63 -8.49
C GLY A 37 -16.46 -12.47 -10.00
N PRO A 38 -16.94 -11.30 -10.47
CA PRO A 38 -17.45 -11.13 -11.83
C PRO A 38 -16.41 -11.36 -12.93
N ALA A 39 -15.11 -11.15 -12.66
CA ALA A 39 -14.04 -11.40 -13.64
C ALA A 39 -13.86 -12.90 -13.97
N ARG A 40 -14.37 -13.82 -13.13
CA ARG A 40 -14.27 -15.28 -13.35
C ARG A 40 -14.87 -15.74 -14.68
N LYS A 41 -15.98 -15.13 -15.09
CA LYS A 41 -16.70 -15.47 -16.34
C LYS A 41 -15.91 -15.12 -17.61
N PHE A 42 -14.91 -14.27 -17.51
CA PHE A 42 -14.09 -13.84 -18.65
C PHE A 42 -12.77 -14.61 -18.76
N ALA A 43 -12.36 -15.34 -17.71
CA ALA A 43 -11.14 -16.14 -17.70
C ALA A 43 -11.34 -17.51 -18.36
N ASP A 44 -10.25 -18.13 -18.80
CA ASP A 44 -10.26 -19.48 -19.33
C ASP A 44 -10.41 -20.52 -18.19
N GLU A 45 -9.82 -20.27 -17.02
CA GLU A 45 -10.00 -21.04 -15.79
C GLU A 45 -10.16 -20.10 -14.57
N ALA A 46 -10.88 -20.58 -13.54
CA ALA A 46 -11.08 -19.81 -12.31
C ALA A 46 -11.01 -20.72 -11.08
N PHE A 47 -10.17 -20.33 -10.11
CA PHE A 47 -9.97 -21.07 -8.86
C PHE A 47 -10.47 -20.26 -7.67
N GLN A 48 -11.13 -20.95 -6.73
CA GLN A 48 -11.54 -20.36 -5.46
C GLN A 48 -10.54 -20.75 -4.38
N ILE A 49 -9.53 -19.91 -4.20
CA ILE A 49 -8.52 -20.06 -3.15
C ILE A 49 -8.32 -18.67 -2.53
N PRO A 50 -8.39 -18.52 -1.19
CA PRO A 50 -8.09 -17.26 -0.54
C PRO A 50 -6.72 -16.74 -0.96
N VAL A 51 -6.62 -15.48 -1.36
CA VAL A 51 -5.36 -14.90 -1.89
C VAL A 51 -4.23 -14.94 -0.85
N THR A 52 -4.57 -14.99 0.42
CA THR A 52 -3.63 -15.14 1.55
C THR A 52 -3.04 -16.55 1.68
N ASP A 53 -3.67 -17.56 1.06
CA ASP A 53 -3.13 -18.92 0.98
C ASP A 53 -2.10 -19.02 -0.16
N THR A 54 -1.00 -18.27 0.03
CA THR A 54 0.04 -18.10 -0.98
C THR A 54 0.76 -19.40 -1.32
N GLU A 55 0.81 -20.37 -0.38
CA GLU A 55 1.42 -21.67 -0.62
C GLU A 55 0.59 -22.51 -1.59
N ARG A 56 -0.70 -22.60 -1.34
CA ARG A 56 -1.62 -23.35 -2.22
C ARG A 56 -1.68 -22.75 -3.62
N ILE A 57 -1.64 -21.41 -3.74
CA ILE A 57 -1.62 -20.75 -5.04
C ILE A 57 -0.28 -20.96 -5.74
N ALA A 58 0.85 -20.99 -5.01
CA ALA A 58 2.14 -21.34 -5.60
C ALA A 58 2.19 -22.79 -6.12
N CYS A 59 1.55 -23.74 -5.42
CA CYS A 59 1.37 -25.10 -5.94
C CYS A 59 0.54 -25.10 -7.23
N LEU A 60 -0.59 -24.36 -7.25
CA LEU A 60 -1.39 -24.19 -8.46
C LEU A 60 -0.59 -23.62 -9.62
N CYS A 61 0.31 -22.65 -9.36
CA CYS A 61 1.18 -22.09 -10.40
C CYS A 61 2.08 -23.15 -11.04
N ARG A 62 2.65 -24.04 -10.22
CA ARG A 62 3.48 -25.14 -10.73
C ARG A 62 2.65 -26.18 -11.49
N GLU A 63 1.50 -26.60 -10.95
CA GLU A 63 0.61 -27.57 -11.58
C GLU A 63 0.06 -27.10 -12.93
N LYS A 64 -0.23 -25.81 -13.03
CA LYS A 64 -0.80 -25.18 -14.22
C LYS A 64 0.26 -24.58 -15.15
N GLU A 65 1.53 -24.78 -14.85
CA GLU A 65 2.64 -24.25 -15.66
C GLU A 65 2.47 -22.75 -15.97
N ILE A 66 2.25 -21.93 -14.92
CA ILE A 66 2.05 -20.50 -15.05
C ILE A 66 3.35 -19.81 -15.44
N ASP A 67 3.32 -19.03 -16.53
CA ASP A 67 4.47 -18.25 -17.04
C ASP A 67 4.63 -16.90 -16.35
N GLY A 68 3.56 -16.36 -15.77
CA GLY A 68 3.59 -15.06 -15.13
C GLY A 68 2.36 -14.80 -14.27
N ILE A 69 2.49 -13.86 -13.36
CA ILE A 69 1.44 -13.45 -12.42
C ILE A 69 1.27 -11.94 -12.43
N ILE A 70 0.03 -11.48 -12.32
CA ILE A 70 -0.30 -10.06 -12.24
C ILE A 70 -1.47 -9.82 -11.28
N THR A 71 -1.49 -8.65 -10.70
CA THR A 71 -2.65 -8.11 -9.96
C THR A 71 -2.73 -6.60 -10.12
N SER A 72 -3.78 -5.99 -9.55
CA SER A 72 -4.00 -4.54 -9.54
C SER A 72 -4.82 -4.12 -8.33
N PHE A 73 -4.95 -2.82 -8.09
CA PHE A 73 -5.88 -2.14 -7.16
C PHE A 73 -5.71 -2.41 -5.66
N SER A 74 -4.93 -3.39 -5.22
CA SER A 74 -4.86 -3.77 -3.81
C SER A 74 -3.44 -4.07 -3.34
N ASP A 75 -3.03 -3.42 -2.26
CA ASP A 75 -1.73 -3.66 -1.61
C ASP A 75 -1.62 -5.09 -1.07
N LEU A 76 -2.73 -5.66 -0.56
CA LEU A 76 -2.76 -7.04 -0.10
C LEU A 76 -2.50 -8.02 -1.25
N LEU A 77 -3.17 -7.80 -2.38
CA LEU A 77 -2.98 -8.65 -3.56
C LEU A 77 -1.56 -8.53 -4.11
N LEU A 78 -0.98 -7.32 -4.10
CA LEU A 78 0.40 -7.08 -4.50
C LEU A 78 1.38 -7.88 -3.62
N GLU A 79 1.21 -7.81 -2.31
CA GLU A 79 2.04 -8.57 -1.36
C GLU A 79 1.92 -10.08 -1.57
N CYS A 80 0.69 -10.57 -1.72
CA CYS A 80 0.44 -11.99 -1.99
C CYS A 80 1.04 -12.42 -3.32
N MET A 81 0.90 -11.61 -4.37
CA MET A 81 1.49 -11.87 -5.69
C MET A 81 3.01 -12.06 -5.61
N VAL A 82 3.70 -11.16 -4.92
CA VAL A 82 5.16 -11.25 -4.76
C VAL A 82 5.56 -12.54 -4.04
N LYS A 83 4.86 -12.88 -2.94
CA LYS A 83 5.11 -14.12 -2.18
C LYS A 83 4.82 -15.38 -3.00
N ILE A 84 3.75 -15.38 -3.78
CA ILE A 84 3.39 -16.50 -4.67
C ILE A 84 4.44 -16.67 -5.76
N ALA A 85 4.82 -15.58 -6.41
CA ALA A 85 5.81 -15.62 -7.49
C ALA A 85 7.17 -16.17 -7.02
N ASP A 86 7.63 -15.68 -5.86
CA ASP A 86 8.86 -16.16 -5.24
C ASP A 86 8.81 -17.66 -4.94
N ARG A 87 7.73 -18.12 -4.27
CA ARG A 87 7.54 -19.56 -3.95
C ARG A 87 7.38 -20.45 -5.17
N ALA A 88 6.76 -19.93 -6.22
CA ALA A 88 6.53 -20.69 -7.45
C ALA A 88 7.72 -20.65 -8.43
N GLY A 89 8.68 -19.75 -8.21
CA GLY A 89 9.82 -19.52 -9.09
C GLY A 89 9.43 -18.88 -10.44
N ILE A 90 8.34 -18.07 -10.46
CA ILE A 90 7.87 -17.40 -11.67
C ILE A 90 8.23 -15.92 -11.68
N PRO A 91 8.36 -15.28 -12.86
CA PRO A 91 8.72 -13.87 -12.96
C PRO A 91 7.74 -12.95 -12.24
N CYS A 92 8.29 -11.99 -11.48
CA CYS A 92 7.54 -10.90 -10.87
C CYS A 92 8.34 -9.59 -11.01
N TYR A 93 7.65 -8.47 -11.15
CA TYR A 93 8.29 -7.15 -11.26
C TYR A 93 8.75 -6.58 -9.92
N LEU A 94 8.36 -7.20 -8.80
CA LEU A 94 8.83 -6.91 -7.46
C LEU A 94 9.44 -8.15 -6.83
N LYS A 95 10.33 -7.92 -5.87
CA LYS A 95 10.96 -8.96 -5.07
C LYS A 95 10.54 -8.86 -3.61
N PRO A 96 10.59 -9.96 -2.83
CA PRO A 96 10.20 -9.97 -1.41
C PRO A 96 10.91 -8.91 -0.57
N GLU A 97 12.20 -8.67 -0.80
CA GLU A 97 12.99 -7.69 -0.08
C GLU A 97 12.57 -6.23 -0.33
N GLN A 98 11.79 -5.97 -1.37
CA GLN A 98 11.26 -4.65 -1.70
C GLN A 98 9.92 -4.36 -0.99
N LEU A 99 9.22 -5.40 -0.50
CA LEU A 99 7.92 -5.23 0.16
C LEU A 99 7.93 -4.26 1.34
N PRO A 100 8.94 -4.21 2.23
CA PRO A 100 8.98 -3.26 3.32
C PRO A 100 8.85 -1.80 2.87
N TRP A 101 9.42 -1.44 1.70
CA TRP A 101 9.33 -0.07 1.18
C TRP A 101 7.91 0.34 0.77
N TYR A 102 7.03 -0.62 0.52
CA TYR A 102 5.61 -0.38 0.19
C TYR A 102 4.70 -0.54 1.40
N ARG A 103 5.11 -1.34 2.40
CA ARG A 103 4.28 -1.72 3.54
C ARG A 103 4.55 -0.89 4.79
N ASP A 104 5.77 -0.53 5.04
CA ASP A 104 6.18 0.25 6.22
C ASP A 104 6.51 1.69 5.81
N LYS A 105 5.67 2.62 6.28
CA LYS A 105 5.85 4.05 6.01
C LYS A 105 7.18 4.59 6.52
N SER A 106 7.69 4.04 7.63
CA SER A 106 8.99 4.44 8.16
C SER A 106 10.15 3.96 7.29
N ALA A 107 10.04 2.75 6.74
CA ALA A 107 11.03 2.23 5.79
C ALA A 107 11.06 3.06 4.49
N THR A 108 9.88 3.47 3.98
CA THR A 108 9.79 4.38 2.84
C THR A 108 10.50 5.72 3.12
N ARG A 109 10.26 6.32 4.30
CA ARG A 109 10.89 7.59 4.70
C ARG A 109 12.40 7.45 4.83
N ALA A 110 12.86 6.36 5.46
CA ALA A 110 14.29 6.08 5.58
C ALA A 110 14.98 5.95 4.22
N LEU A 111 14.36 5.21 3.28
CA LEU A 111 14.87 5.09 1.92
C LEU A 111 14.95 6.43 1.20
N LEU A 112 13.91 7.28 1.28
CA LEU A 112 13.94 8.62 0.67
C LEU A 112 15.06 9.48 1.25
N THR A 113 15.28 9.41 2.57
CA THR A 113 16.37 10.12 3.24
C THR A 113 17.74 9.63 2.77
N GLU A 114 17.94 8.31 2.67
CA GLU A 114 19.17 7.69 2.17
C GLU A 114 19.49 8.13 0.73
N LEU A 115 18.44 8.25 -0.10
CA LEU A 115 18.57 8.71 -1.49
C LEU A 115 18.74 10.23 -1.61
N GLY A 116 18.75 10.98 -0.51
CA GLY A 116 18.87 12.45 -0.51
C GLY A 116 17.63 13.15 -1.09
N LEU A 117 16.48 12.47 -1.12
CA LEU A 117 15.22 13.04 -1.61
C LEU A 117 14.49 13.80 -0.50
N PRO A 118 13.84 14.93 -0.80
CA PRO A 118 13.06 15.67 0.18
C PRO A 118 11.98 14.79 0.80
N THR A 119 11.93 14.79 2.13
CA THR A 119 10.89 14.12 2.90
C THR A 119 10.55 14.96 4.13
N PRO A 120 9.29 15.00 4.59
CA PRO A 120 8.96 15.62 5.86
C PRO A 120 9.79 15.07 7.00
N GLY A 121 10.10 15.89 7.99
CA GLY A 121 10.71 15.41 9.24
C GLY A 121 9.80 14.35 9.87
N PHE A 122 10.36 13.25 10.33
CA PHE A 122 9.57 12.15 10.90
C PHE A 122 10.25 11.48 12.08
N ARG A 123 9.44 10.85 12.92
CA ARG A 123 9.88 10.02 14.06
C ARG A 123 8.99 8.77 14.14
N LYS A 124 9.61 7.65 14.42
CA LYS A 124 8.92 6.43 14.82
C LYS A 124 8.97 6.35 16.35
N ILE A 125 7.81 6.38 16.99
CA ILE A 125 7.69 6.56 18.43
C ILE A 125 6.86 5.44 19.04
N PRO A 126 7.37 4.74 20.08
CA PRO A 126 6.59 3.75 20.82
C PRO A 126 5.36 4.38 21.46
N ILE A 127 4.19 3.74 21.31
CA ILE A 127 2.92 4.26 21.82
C ILE A 127 2.91 4.45 23.34
N ALA A 128 3.75 3.72 24.04
CA ALA A 128 3.91 3.84 25.50
C ALA A 128 4.35 5.26 25.94
N TYR A 129 5.06 6.02 25.09
CA TYR A 129 5.45 7.39 25.42
C TYR A 129 4.26 8.36 25.42
N PHE A 130 3.22 8.07 24.68
CA PHE A 130 2.00 8.87 24.64
C PHE A 130 1.07 8.55 25.82
N LYS A 131 1.01 7.31 26.24
CA LYS A 131 0.14 6.85 27.35
C LYS A 131 0.69 7.14 28.73
N ASP A 132 2.01 7.16 28.91
CA ASP A 132 2.68 7.30 30.19
C ASP A 132 3.09 8.77 30.45
N ARG A 133 2.39 9.41 31.39
CA ARG A 133 2.69 10.81 31.77
C ARG A 133 4.11 11.01 32.29
N SER A 134 4.72 10.01 32.91
CA SER A 134 6.09 10.09 33.41
C SER A 134 7.14 10.21 32.29
N LYS A 135 6.77 9.83 31.06
CA LYS A 135 7.63 9.88 29.89
C LYS A 135 7.48 11.17 29.04
N ARG A 136 6.76 12.17 29.52
CA ARG A 136 6.47 13.41 28.77
C ARG A 136 7.72 14.19 28.39
N THR A 137 8.72 14.24 29.26
CA THR A 137 10.00 14.90 28.96
C THR A 137 10.71 14.18 27.82
N GLN A 138 10.83 12.87 27.90
CA GLN A 138 11.43 12.05 26.86
C GLN A 138 10.66 12.12 25.53
N LEU A 139 9.32 12.15 25.60
CA LEU A 139 8.50 12.35 24.38
C LEU A 139 8.81 13.68 23.70
N LYS A 140 8.97 14.78 24.47
CA LYS A 140 9.35 16.08 23.92
C LYS A 140 10.73 16.03 23.25
N GLU A 141 11.70 15.37 23.86
CA GLU A 141 13.05 15.17 23.31
C GLU A 141 12.97 14.37 21.98
N LEU A 142 12.16 13.30 21.92
CA LEU A 142 11.97 12.52 20.70
C LEU A 142 11.34 13.31 19.56
N LEU A 143 10.52 14.31 19.90
CA LEU A 143 9.83 15.18 18.92
C LEU A 143 10.67 16.40 18.54
N GLU A 144 11.82 16.61 19.17
CA GLU A 144 12.67 17.78 18.91
C GLU A 144 13.03 17.88 17.42
N GLY A 145 12.95 19.10 16.90
CA GLY A 145 13.21 19.41 15.49
C GLY A 145 12.04 19.15 14.53
N LEU A 146 10.93 18.57 14.99
CA LEU A 146 9.70 18.51 14.18
C LEU A 146 8.91 19.82 14.30
N ARG A 147 8.43 20.31 13.18
CA ARG A 147 7.58 21.50 13.08
C ARG A 147 6.11 21.10 13.09
N TYR A 148 5.32 21.75 13.93
CA TYR A 148 3.87 21.61 13.91
C TYR A 148 3.26 22.41 12.74
N PRO A 149 2.08 21.98 12.18
CA PRO A 149 1.34 20.79 12.57
C PRO A 149 2.08 19.49 12.21
N VAL A 150 1.81 18.46 13.00
CA VAL A 150 2.32 17.10 12.73
C VAL A 150 1.16 16.12 12.54
N VAL A 151 1.43 14.99 11.91
CA VAL A 151 0.45 13.89 11.77
C VAL A 151 0.92 12.64 12.47
N SER A 152 0.02 11.99 13.20
CA SER A 152 0.21 10.64 13.71
C SER A 152 -0.45 9.63 12.77
N LYS A 153 0.27 8.52 12.47
CA LYS A 153 -0.16 7.47 11.51
C LYS A 153 0.17 6.08 12.02
N PRO A 154 -0.69 5.06 11.82
CA PRO A 154 -0.28 3.67 11.95
C PRO A 154 0.77 3.32 10.91
N LEU A 155 1.73 2.47 11.26
CA LEU A 155 2.79 2.04 10.34
C LEU A 155 2.24 1.16 9.20
N ASP A 156 1.25 0.32 9.50
CA ASP A 156 0.78 -0.81 8.71
C ASP A 156 -0.62 -0.65 8.09
N LYS A 157 -1.30 0.48 8.29
CA LYS A 157 -2.67 0.69 7.77
C LYS A 157 -2.70 1.55 6.51
N TYR A 158 -3.76 1.34 5.71
CA TYR A 158 -4.02 2.01 4.43
C TYR A 158 -5.34 2.78 4.44
N GLY A 159 -5.57 3.57 3.39
CA GLY A 159 -6.83 4.26 3.20
C GLY A 159 -7.08 5.35 4.22
N SER A 160 -6.04 6.06 4.63
CA SER A 160 -6.09 7.18 5.59
C SER A 160 -6.71 6.84 6.95
N ARG A 161 -6.76 5.56 7.33
CA ARG A 161 -7.30 5.12 8.62
C ARG A 161 -6.34 5.40 9.76
N GLY A 162 -6.85 5.99 10.82
CA GLY A 162 -6.07 6.27 12.03
C GLY A 162 -5.04 7.37 11.87
N ILE A 163 -5.26 8.31 10.95
CA ILE A 163 -4.37 9.45 10.73
C ILE A 163 -5.02 10.70 11.33
N TYR A 164 -4.28 11.43 12.16
CA TYR A 164 -4.75 12.64 12.83
C TYR A 164 -3.71 13.74 12.71
N ILE A 165 -4.16 14.95 12.37
CA ILE A 165 -3.36 16.19 12.35
C ILE A 165 -3.41 16.82 13.74
N SER A 166 -2.29 17.32 14.22
CA SER A 166 -2.14 17.91 15.54
C SER A 166 -1.32 19.19 15.45
N GLU A 167 -1.87 20.27 16.03
CA GLU A 167 -1.24 21.60 16.03
C GLU A 167 -0.26 21.78 17.18
N ASP A 168 -0.35 20.95 18.22
CA ASP A 168 0.50 20.99 19.41
C ASP A 168 0.68 19.61 20.02
N LEU A 169 1.43 19.54 21.13
CA LEU A 169 1.76 18.30 21.83
C LEU A 169 0.52 17.65 22.47
N GLU A 170 -0.44 18.42 22.97
CA GLU A 170 -1.62 17.86 23.63
C GLU A 170 -2.56 17.22 22.59
N GLU A 171 -2.77 17.90 21.48
CA GLU A 171 -3.51 17.35 20.34
C GLU A 171 -2.79 16.09 19.81
N LEU A 172 -1.45 16.11 19.71
CA LEU A 172 -0.68 14.95 19.25
C LEU A 172 -0.83 13.74 20.19
N ILE A 173 -0.84 13.95 21.50
CA ILE A 173 -1.03 12.87 22.45
C ILE A 173 -2.39 12.21 22.26
N ASN A 174 -3.44 13.02 22.16
CA ASN A 174 -4.80 12.53 21.92
C ASN A 174 -4.94 11.83 20.56
N GLY A 175 -4.33 12.41 19.52
CA GLY A 175 -4.29 11.83 18.17
C GLY A 175 -3.55 10.50 18.14
N ALA A 176 -2.40 10.42 18.79
CA ALA A 176 -1.56 9.21 18.85
C ALA A 176 -2.27 8.06 19.58
N GLU A 177 -3.03 8.32 20.65
CA GLU A 177 -3.82 7.31 21.32
C GLU A 177 -4.93 6.75 20.42
N LYS A 178 -5.59 7.62 19.66
CA LYS A 178 -6.57 7.19 18.63
C LYS A 178 -5.90 6.40 17.53
N THR A 179 -4.75 6.87 17.02
CA THR A 179 -3.95 6.18 16.00
C THR A 179 -3.62 4.76 16.43
N ALA A 180 -3.21 4.57 17.68
CA ALA A 180 -2.87 3.27 18.24
C ALA A 180 -4.05 2.28 18.26
N GLY A 181 -5.28 2.78 18.30
CA GLY A 181 -6.48 1.94 18.23
C GLY A 181 -6.71 1.27 16.86
N PHE A 182 -5.98 1.70 15.83
CA PHE A 182 -6.10 1.15 14.48
C PHE A 182 -5.07 0.07 14.16
N SER A 183 -4.06 -0.16 15.01
CA SER A 183 -2.96 -1.08 14.72
C SER A 183 -2.49 -1.79 15.98
N ASP A 184 -2.05 -3.05 15.83
CA ASP A 184 -1.41 -3.83 16.89
C ASP A 184 0.11 -3.56 16.97
N MET A 185 0.64 -2.68 16.11
CA MET A 185 2.04 -2.30 16.15
C MET A 185 2.35 -1.51 17.43
N PRO A 186 3.48 -1.78 18.09
CA PRO A 186 3.84 -1.08 19.35
C PRO A 186 4.28 0.37 19.13
N GLU A 187 4.43 0.79 17.89
CA GLU A 187 4.93 2.10 17.48
C GLU A 187 4.02 2.74 16.45
N ILE A 188 4.06 4.07 16.41
CA ILE A 188 3.41 4.89 15.38
C ILE A 188 4.42 5.78 14.68
N LEU A 189 4.08 6.24 13.49
CA LEU A 189 4.80 7.28 12.78
C LEU A 189 4.22 8.65 13.16
N VAL A 190 5.09 9.58 13.56
CA VAL A 190 4.79 11.00 13.69
C VAL A 190 5.62 11.73 12.64
N GLU A 191 5.00 12.54 11.79
CA GLU A 191 5.71 13.32 10.77
C GLU A 191 5.15 14.73 10.63
N GLU A 192 5.95 15.65 10.14
CA GLU A 192 5.50 17.00 9.79
C GLU A 192 4.36 16.92 8.76
N TYR A 193 3.31 17.70 8.96
CA TYR A 193 2.22 17.80 8.00
C TYR A 193 2.66 18.63 6.80
N ASN A 194 2.45 18.09 5.61
CA ASN A 194 2.68 18.80 4.36
C ASN A 194 1.33 19.26 3.80
N ASP A 195 1.11 20.56 3.79
CA ASP A 195 -0.09 21.23 3.27
C ASP A 195 0.02 21.63 1.79
N GLY A 196 1.08 21.21 1.12
CA GLY A 196 1.34 21.48 -0.29
C GLY A 196 0.30 20.87 -1.23
N TYR A 197 0.45 21.19 -2.51
CA TYR A 197 -0.36 20.60 -3.57
C TYR A 197 -0.15 19.09 -3.64
N GLU A 198 -1.24 18.38 -3.88
CA GLU A 198 -1.25 16.94 -4.01
C GLU A 198 -1.67 16.54 -5.41
N PHE A 199 -0.85 15.74 -6.06
CA PHE A 199 -1.14 15.20 -7.37
C PHE A 199 -0.86 13.70 -7.41
N ASN A 200 -1.49 13.02 -8.36
CA ASN A 200 -1.26 11.61 -8.63
C ASN A 200 -0.48 11.47 -9.93
N MET A 201 0.70 10.87 -9.89
CA MET A 201 1.50 10.59 -11.07
C MET A 201 1.54 9.09 -11.32
N MET A 202 0.96 8.66 -12.42
CA MET A 202 0.99 7.27 -12.87
C MET A 202 2.22 7.03 -13.72
N THR A 203 3.03 6.06 -13.34
CA THR A 203 4.30 5.77 -14.01
C THR A 203 4.44 4.29 -14.32
N TRP A 204 5.24 3.99 -15.34
CA TRP A 204 5.72 2.67 -15.64
C TRP A 204 7.24 2.64 -15.60
N VAL A 205 7.84 1.75 -14.83
CA VAL A 205 9.31 1.61 -14.77
C VAL A 205 9.72 0.38 -15.55
N ARG A 206 10.62 0.58 -16.53
CA ARG A 206 11.18 -0.51 -17.35
C ARG A 206 12.69 -0.31 -17.55
N HIS A 207 13.49 -1.32 -17.21
CA HIS A 207 14.94 -1.29 -17.32
C HIS A 207 15.58 -0.02 -16.70
N GLY A 208 15.12 0.35 -15.50
CA GLY A 208 15.60 1.53 -14.77
C GLY A 208 15.12 2.88 -15.34
N LYS A 209 14.31 2.91 -16.41
CA LYS A 209 13.73 4.13 -16.98
C LYS A 209 12.30 4.30 -16.52
N VAL A 210 11.99 5.50 -16.04
CA VAL A 210 10.64 5.90 -15.64
C VAL A 210 9.92 6.49 -16.85
N HIS A 211 8.73 5.96 -17.15
CA HIS A 211 7.82 6.48 -18.16
C HIS A 211 6.60 7.06 -17.44
N VAL A 212 6.39 8.35 -17.53
CA VAL A 212 5.19 9.01 -16.98
C VAL A 212 4.04 8.77 -17.96
N ILE A 213 2.96 8.17 -17.45
CA ILE A 213 1.76 7.86 -18.22
C ILE A 213 0.76 9.01 -18.11
N SER A 214 0.51 9.48 -16.88
CA SER A 214 -0.39 10.60 -16.61
C SER A 214 -0.01 11.30 -15.32
N ILE A 215 -0.41 12.55 -15.21
CA ILE A 215 -0.37 13.37 -13.99
C ILE A 215 -1.75 13.96 -13.83
N ALA A 216 -2.31 13.91 -12.62
CA ALA A 216 -3.62 14.44 -12.30
C ALA A 216 -3.60 15.17 -10.96
N ASP A 217 -4.32 16.26 -10.85
CA ASP A 217 -4.58 16.92 -9.58
C ASP A 217 -5.49 16.03 -8.72
N ARG A 218 -5.24 16.00 -7.41
CA ARG A 218 -6.11 15.31 -6.46
C ARG A 218 -7.07 16.28 -5.81
N GLU A 219 -8.33 16.20 -6.16
CA GLU A 219 -9.38 16.89 -5.42
C GLU A 219 -9.69 16.17 -4.11
N LYS A 220 -9.87 16.95 -3.05
CA LYS A 220 -10.06 16.46 -1.69
C LYS A 220 -11.40 16.89 -1.13
N THR A 221 -11.92 16.10 -0.18
CA THR A 221 -13.08 16.48 0.64
C THR A 221 -12.73 17.62 1.59
N PHE A 222 -13.72 18.40 1.97
CA PHE A 222 -13.65 19.20 3.18
C PHE A 222 -13.84 18.29 4.39
N VAL A 223 -13.00 18.47 5.41
CA VAL A 223 -13.02 17.68 6.64
C VAL A 223 -12.97 18.59 7.86
N ALA A 224 -13.33 18.06 9.02
CA ALA A 224 -13.22 18.77 10.28
C ALA A 224 -11.74 19.01 10.67
N LYS A 225 -11.51 20.00 11.57
CA LYS A 225 -10.17 20.25 12.11
C LYS A 225 -9.58 18.97 12.71
N GLY A 226 -8.34 18.68 12.36
CA GLY A 226 -7.60 17.51 12.85
C GLY A 226 -7.82 16.23 12.05
N GLU A 227 -8.72 16.23 11.07
CA GLU A 227 -8.93 15.13 10.14
C GLU A 227 -8.15 15.33 8.84
N ILE A 228 -7.81 14.23 8.18
CA ILE A 228 -7.12 14.28 6.88
C ILE A 228 -8.14 14.29 5.74
N PRO A 229 -8.03 15.27 4.81
CA PRO A 229 -8.81 15.26 3.58
C PRO A 229 -8.60 13.99 2.78
N ILE A 230 -9.70 13.39 2.32
CA ILE A 230 -9.65 12.19 1.48
C ILE A 230 -9.80 12.63 0.01
N SER A 231 -8.99 12.05 -0.88
CA SER A 231 -9.13 12.28 -2.32
C SER A 231 -10.46 11.73 -2.82
N THR A 232 -11.22 12.58 -3.53
CA THR A 232 -12.50 12.22 -4.14
C THR A 232 -12.37 11.86 -5.61
N ARG A 233 -11.48 12.54 -6.33
CA ARG A 233 -11.21 12.25 -7.74
C ARG A 233 -9.84 12.77 -8.17
N ASN A 234 -9.38 12.25 -9.30
CA ASN A 234 -8.23 12.76 -10.03
C ASN A 234 -8.73 13.58 -11.23
N VAL A 235 -8.17 14.76 -11.42
CA VAL A 235 -8.49 15.67 -12.53
C VAL A 235 -7.28 15.74 -13.46
N TYR A 236 -7.46 15.30 -14.70
CA TYR A 236 -6.43 15.23 -15.73
C TYR A 236 -6.44 16.45 -16.63
#